data_19e18aceb169106121905285cdc8e0d4
#
_entry.id   19e18aceb169106121905285cdc8e0d4
#
_cell.length_a   1.000
_cell.length_b   1.000
_cell.length_c   1.000
_cell.angle_alpha   90.00
_cell.angle_beta   90.00
_cell.angle_gamma   90.00
#
_symmetry.space_group_name_H-M   'P 1'
#
loop_
_entity.id
_entity.type
_entity.pdbx_description
1 polymer ?
#
loop_
_entity_poly.entity_id
_entity_poly.type
_entity_poly.pdbx_seq_one_letter_code
_entity_poly.pdbx_strand_id
1 'polypeptide(L)'
;MKYGVIGAGAMGVRYGVMLQENAGVDVDFIDTWEPNVEKIRSQGGVSVARDHQNRRIVPVNIFYPEEYKGHPDVWIIFKKQMQLAEEMERDSKAGIFHEDQYVFSAMNGMGHFEKIAKYFPENHIICGTAMIATRMDGPANIDFMGAQGDEVMHMARYTNEKPDATTQAIFNDFKEAKLGPVFADEWKGMCMSKVVFNAVTNTLCTMFEMQMGQFIEYSGIREMS
;
A
#
# COMPACT_ATOMS: atom_id res chain seq x y z
N MET A 1 -10.16 -4.30 13.65
CA MET A 1 -8.71 -4.42 13.93
C MET A 1 -8.09 -3.03 13.97
N LYS A 2 -6.92 -2.89 14.56
CA LYS A 2 -6.11 -1.67 14.50
C LYS A 2 -5.01 -1.85 13.45
N TYR A 3 -4.81 -0.85 12.61
CA TYR A 3 -3.80 -0.86 11.54
C TYR A 3 -2.68 0.13 11.82
N GLY A 4 -1.46 -0.24 11.44
CA GLY A 4 -0.34 0.66 11.34
C GLY A 4 0.11 0.76 9.88
N VAL A 5 0.34 1.96 9.38
CA VAL A 5 0.81 2.18 8.00
C VAL A 5 2.24 2.70 8.03
N ILE A 6 3.18 1.93 7.53
CA ILE A 6 4.58 2.33 7.39
C ILE A 6 4.79 2.94 6.01
N GLY A 7 5.03 4.25 5.99
CA GLY A 7 5.11 5.06 4.79
C GLY A 7 3.84 5.85 4.51
N ALA A 8 3.75 7.09 5.01
CA ALA A 8 2.66 8.02 4.75
C ALA A 8 2.81 8.73 3.39
N GLY A 9 3.30 7.99 2.39
CA GLY A 9 3.32 8.40 0.99
C GLY A 9 1.97 8.20 0.30
N ALA A 10 1.95 8.37 -1.03
CA ALA A 10 0.71 8.30 -1.82
C ALA A 10 -0.13 7.03 -1.54
N MET A 11 0.47 5.85 -1.66
CA MET A 11 -0.25 4.58 -1.48
C MET A 11 -0.60 4.31 -0.01
N GLY A 12 0.32 4.55 0.92
CA GLY A 12 0.06 4.34 2.33
C GLY A 12 -1.10 5.20 2.84
N VAL A 13 -1.12 6.48 2.46
CA VAL A 13 -2.24 7.38 2.79
C VAL A 13 -3.54 6.90 2.18
N ARG A 14 -3.54 6.45 0.92
CA ARG A 14 -4.77 5.93 0.32
C ARG A 14 -5.33 4.74 1.09
N TYR A 15 -4.50 3.75 1.41
CA TYR A 15 -4.96 2.58 2.17
C TYR A 15 -5.45 2.96 3.56
N GLY A 16 -4.65 3.72 4.31
CA GLY A 16 -5.00 4.09 5.67
C GLY A 16 -6.25 4.96 5.76
N VAL A 17 -6.38 5.97 4.90
CA VAL A 17 -7.56 6.84 4.87
C VAL A 17 -8.83 6.07 4.44
N MET A 18 -8.72 5.20 3.42
CA MET A 18 -9.88 4.41 3.00
C MET A 18 -10.32 3.40 4.07
N LEU A 19 -9.39 2.80 4.79
CA LEU A 19 -9.66 1.96 5.95
C LEU A 19 -10.35 2.74 7.06
N GLN A 20 -9.82 3.90 7.43
CA GLN A 20 -10.37 4.74 8.47
C GLN A 20 -11.79 5.24 8.12
N GLU A 21 -11.99 5.78 6.91
CA GLU A 21 -13.26 6.41 6.53
C GLU A 21 -14.36 5.40 6.16
N ASN A 22 -14.02 4.28 5.52
CA ASN A 22 -15.04 3.36 4.99
C ASN A 22 -15.22 2.10 5.86
N ALA A 23 -14.14 1.56 6.44
CA ALA A 23 -14.23 0.41 7.33
C ALA A 23 -14.34 0.81 8.81
N GLY A 24 -14.13 2.09 9.15
CA GLY A 24 -14.27 2.59 10.51
C GLY A 24 -13.25 2.02 11.50
N VAL A 25 -12.08 1.60 11.01
CA VAL A 25 -11.00 1.03 11.83
C VAL A 25 -9.98 2.09 12.23
N ASP A 26 -9.31 1.87 13.36
CA ASP A 26 -8.23 2.74 13.82
C ASP A 26 -6.97 2.56 12.95
N VAL A 27 -6.38 3.67 12.52
CA VAL A 27 -5.16 3.68 11.69
C VAL A 27 -4.16 4.68 12.24
N ASP A 28 -2.95 4.19 12.53
CA ASP A 28 -1.79 5.02 12.86
C ASP A 28 -0.80 5.01 11.70
N PHE A 29 -0.23 6.17 11.37
CA PHE A 29 0.79 6.29 10.32
C PHE A 29 2.18 6.44 10.94
N ILE A 30 3.16 5.78 10.32
CA ILE A 30 4.58 5.90 10.66
C ILE A 30 5.33 6.38 9.42
N ASP A 31 6.05 7.47 9.54
CA ASP A 31 6.90 7.97 8.45
C ASP A 31 8.16 8.64 9.02
N THR A 32 9.16 8.79 8.17
CA THR A 32 10.46 9.36 8.49
C THR A 32 10.82 10.58 7.66
N TRP A 33 9.97 10.88 6.67
CA TRP A 33 10.16 12.07 5.86
C TRP A 33 9.62 13.29 6.60
N GLU A 34 10.52 13.98 7.29
CA GLU A 34 10.20 15.12 8.17
C GLU A 34 9.25 16.15 7.51
N PRO A 35 9.48 16.65 6.27
CA PRO A 35 8.56 17.61 5.65
C PRO A 35 7.12 17.09 5.54
N ASN A 36 6.93 15.78 5.37
CA ASN A 36 5.61 15.16 5.30
C ASN A 36 4.96 15.05 6.68
N VAL A 37 5.70 14.53 7.66
CA VAL A 37 5.24 14.36 9.05
C VAL A 37 4.83 15.70 9.64
N GLU A 38 5.71 16.70 9.55
CA GLU A 38 5.45 18.03 10.11
C GLU A 38 4.30 18.75 9.40
N LYS A 39 4.17 18.56 8.08
CA LYS A 39 3.04 19.11 7.33
C LYS A 39 1.71 18.48 7.75
N ILE A 40 1.67 17.15 7.92
CA ILE A 40 0.47 16.43 8.40
C ILE A 40 0.09 16.91 9.80
N ARG A 41 1.06 17.03 10.70
CA ARG A 41 0.86 17.53 12.09
C ARG A 41 0.34 18.96 12.11
N SER A 42 1.00 19.86 11.39
CA SER A 42 0.69 21.30 11.41
C SER A 42 -0.67 21.64 10.82
N GLN A 43 -1.15 20.87 9.84
CA GLN A 43 -2.47 21.09 9.23
C GLN A 43 -3.58 20.21 9.82
N GLY A 44 -3.27 19.34 10.78
CA GLY A 44 -4.23 18.49 11.47
C GLY A 44 -4.70 17.27 10.68
N GLY A 45 -3.90 16.78 9.71
CA GLY A 45 -4.23 15.61 8.93
C GLY A 45 -3.61 15.61 7.52
N VAL A 46 -4.05 14.69 6.67
CA VAL A 46 -3.64 14.60 5.25
C VAL A 46 -4.66 15.31 4.35
N SER A 47 -4.17 16.09 3.38
CA SER A 47 -5.01 16.69 2.34
C SER A 47 -5.22 15.66 1.24
N VAL A 48 -6.46 15.21 1.05
CA VAL A 48 -6.82 14.23 0.03
C VAL A 48 -7.82 14.81 -0.97
N ALA A 49 -7.64 14.46 -2.24
CA ALA A 49 -8.59 14.70 -3.31
C ALA A 49 -8.96 13.37 -3.98
N ARG A 50 -9.99 13.39 -4.80
CA ARG A 50 -10.37 12.30 -5.68
C ARG A 50 -10.45 12.81 -7.11
N ASP A 51 -9.59 12.30 -7.99
CA ASP A 51 -9.51 12.72 -9.40
C ASP A 51 -9.49 14.26 -9.52
N HIS A 52 -8.62 14.91 -8.74
CA HIS A 52 -8.43 16.36 -8.60
C HIS A 52 -9.62 17.14 -8.02
N GLN A 53 -10.64 16.45 -7.50
CA GLN A 53 -11.87 17.08 -7.00
C GLN A 53 -12.05 16.85 -5.49
N ASN A 54 -12.94 17.65 -4.90
CA ASN A 54 -13.40 17.48 -3.52
C ASN A 54 -12.26 17.37 -2.49
N ARG A 55 -11.22 18.20 -2.63
CA ARG A 55 -10.09 18.21 -1.71
C ARG A 55 -10.54 18.54 -0.29
N ARG A 56 -10.10 17.72 0.66
CA ARG A 56 -10.41 17.87 2.09
C ARG A 56 -9.22 17.46 2.95
N ILE A 57 -9.21 17.86 4.20
CA ILE A 57 -8.26 17.37 5.20
C ILE A 57 -8.92 16.24 5.96
N VAL A 58 -8.26 15.09 6.01
CA VAL A 58 -8.67 13.92 6.81
C VAL A 58 -7.75 13.86 8.02
N PRO A 59 -8.28 13.95 9.24
CA PRO A 59 -7.50 13.81 10.45
C PRO A 59 -6.85 12.43 10.52
N VAL A 60 -5.56 12.38 10.82
CA VAL A 60 -4.80 11.14 10.99
C VAL A 60 -3.78 11.29 12.11
N ASN A 61 -3.47 10.17 12.76
CA ASN A 61 -2.36 10.09 13.71
C ASN A 61 -1.08 9.74 12.94
N ILE A 62 -0.02 10.52 13.11
CA ILE A 62 1.28 10.25 12.49
C ILE A 62 2.42 10.38 13.50
N PHE A 63 3.35 9.44 13.42
CA PHE A 63 4.47 9.31 14.34
C PHE A 63 5.77 9.07 13.60
N TYR A 64 6.88 9.50 14.19
CA TYR A 64 8.18 8.91 13.87
C TYR A 64 8.27 7.52 14.52
N PRO A 65 9.05 6.57 13.97
CA PRO A 65 9.17 5.22 14.54
C PRO A 65 9.54 5.22 16.04
N GLU A 66 10.45 6.11 16.44
CA GLU A 66 10.96 6.22 17.80
C GLU A 66 9.94 6.77 18.82
N GLU A 67 8.94 7.49 18.34
CA GLU A 67 7.85 8.06 19.15
C GLU A 67 6.69 7.07 19.34
N TYR A 68 6.58 6.09 18.43
CA TYR A 68 5.41 5.22 18.41
C TYR A 68 5.40 4.22 19.56
N LYS A 69 4.28 4.17 20.27
CA LYS A 69 4.05 3.27 21.41
C LYS A 69 2.78 2.43 21.25
N GLY A 70 2.18 2.47 20.07
CA GLY A 70 1.02 1.66 19.75
C GLY A 70 1.38 0.22 19.42
N HIS A 71 0.37 -0.63 19.36
CA HIS A 71 0.49 -2.03 18.96
C HIS A 71 -0.65 -2.34 17.97
N PRO A 72 -0.45 -2.12 16.66
CA PRO A 72 -1.44 -2.46 15.66
C PRO A 72 -1.50 -4.00 15.49
N ASP A 73 -2.67 -4.52 15.12
CA ASP A 73 -2.82 -5.92 14.77
C ASP A 73 -2.17 -6.22 13.40
N VAL A 74 -2.18 -5.23 12.51
CA VAL A 74 -1.72 -5.36 11.12
C VAL A 74 -0.88 -4.17 10.70
N TRP A 75 0.30 -4.44 10.17
CA TRP A 75 1.11 -3.45 9.46
C TRP A 75 0.80 -3.44 7.96
N ILE A 76 0.65 -2.26 7.38
CA ILE A 76 0.60 -2.04 5.93
C ILE A 76 1.89 -1.31 5.54
N ILE A 77 2.71 -1.92 4.66
CA ILE A 77 4.02 -1.37 4.31
C ILE A 77 4.03 -0.86 2.87
N PHE A 78 4.26 0.46 2.72
CA PHE A 78 4.45 1.14 1.44
C PHE A 78 5.69 2.04 1.45
N LYS A 79 6.84 1.43 1.28
CA LYS A 79 8.13 2.11 1.19
C LYS A 79 8.79 1.91 -0.18
N LYS A 80 9.81 2.68 -0.48
CA LYS A 80 10.60 2.43 -1.69
C LYS A 80 11.51 1.22 -1.48
N GLN A 81 11.54 0.30 -2.45
CA GLN A 81 12.29 -0.96 -2.35
C GLN A 81 13.78 -0.78 -1.99
N MET A 82 14.40 0.29 -2.51
CA MET A 82 15.83 0.56 -2.26
C MET A 82 16.12 0.90 -0.79
N GLN A 83 15.17 1.51 -0.10
CA GLN A 83 15.30 1.94 1.30
C GLN A 83 14.72 0.93 2.29
N LEU A 84 13.92 -0.05 1.80
CA LEU A 84 13.12 -0.93 2.66
C LEU A 84 13.95 -1.65 3.72
N ALA A 85 15.12 -2.19 3.36
CA ALA A 85 15.92 -2.97 4.31
C ALA A 85 16.42 -2.12 5.49
N GLU A 86 16.89 -0.91 5.21
CA GLU A 86 17.37 0.04 6.23
C GLU A 86 16.22 0.52 7.11
N GLU A 87 15.08 0.83 6.50
CA GLU A 87 13.90 1.29 7.23
C GLU A 87 13.31 0.19 8.12
N MET A 88 13.20 -1.05 7.65
CA MET A 88 12.75 -2.18 8.46
C MET A 88 13.68 -2.43 9.66
N GLU A 89 14.99 -2.30 9.46
CA GLU A 89 15.97 -2.43 10.55
C GLU A 89 15.80 -1.32 11.59
N ARG A 90 15.61 -0.08 11.16
CA ARG A 90 15.36 1.05 12.07
C ARG A 90 14.05 0.87 12.84
N ASP A 91 12.96 0.52 12.16
CA ASP A 91 11.63 0.32 12.75
C ASP A 91 11.66 -0.84 13.77
N SER A 92 12.40 -1.91 13.47
CA SER A 92 12.65 -3.00 14.40
C SER A 92 13.45 -2.55 15.64
N LYS A 93 14.50 -1.73 15.45
CA LYS A 93 15.27 -1.15 16.57
C LYS A 93 14.45 -0.19 17.43
N ALA A 94 13.47 0.49 16.84
CA ALA A 94 12.50 1.32 17.56
C ALA A 94 11.50 0.47 18.39
N GLY A 95 11.49 -0.85 18.17
CA GLY A 95 10.65 -1.79 18.92
C GLY A 95 9.18 -1.77 18.52
N ILE A 96 8.87 -1.39 17.28
CA ILE A 96 7.47 -1.31 16.83
C ILE A 96 6.95 -2.63 16.24
N PHE A 97 7.82 -3.61 15.95
CA PHE A 97 7.44 -4.92 15.41
C PHE A 97 7.34 -5.99 16.51
N HIS A 98 6.28 -6.78 16.44
CA HIS A 98 5.99 -7.88 17.36
C HIS A 98 5.59 -9.13 16.58
N GLU A 99 5.88 -10.32 17.11
CA GLU A 99 5.66 -11.60 16.43
C GLU A 99 4.18 -11.96 16.19
N ASP A 100 3.27 -11.41 16.99
CA ASP A 100 1.83 -11.62 16.88
C ASP A 100 1.16 -10.77 15.79
N GLN A 101 1.86 -9.79 15.23
CA GLN A 101 1.34 -8.90 14.22
C GLN A 101 1.34 -9.52 12.83
N TYR A 102 0.33 -9.19 12.03
CA TYR A 102 0.30 -9.47 10.60
C TYR A 102 0.90 -8.31 9.80
N VAL A 103 1.32 -8.60 8.59
CA VAL A 103 1.83 -7.58 7.69
C VAL A 103 1.28 -7.77 6.27
N PHE A 104 0.81 -6.69 5.69
CA PHE A 104 0.40 -6.60 4.29
C PHE A 104 1.31 -5.65 3.53
N SER A 105 1.68 -6.03 2.30
CA SER A 105 2.37 -5.14 1.38
C SER A 105 1.93 -5.37 -0.05
N ALA A 106 1.62 -4.29 -0.78
CA ALA A 106 1.35 -4.28 -2.21
C ALA A 106 2.34 -3.37 -2.96
N MET A 107 3.59 -3.37 -2.53
CA MET A 107 4.68 -2.65 -3.20
C MET A 107 4.94 -3.28 -4.57
N ASN A 108 5.30 -2.44 -5.55
CA ASN A 108 5.66 -2.92 -6.88
C ASN A 108 7.00 -3.67 -6.86
N GLY A 109 7.13 -4.67 -7.73
CA GLY A 109 8.36 -5.45 -7.90
C GLY A 109 8.39 -6.73 -7.06
N MET A 110 9.57 -7.32 -6.97
CA MET A 110 9.86 -8.56 -6.24
C MET A 110 10.98 -8.31 -5.22
N GLY A 111 11.16 -9.22 -4.25
CA GLY A 111 12.27 -9.19 -3.32
C GLY A 111 12.02 -8.37 -2.04
N HIS A 112 10.86 -7.76 -1.88
CA HIS A 112 10.52 -7.04 -0.65
C HIS A 112 9.93 -7.96 0.42
N PHE A 113 9.24 -9.03 0.05
CA PHE A 113 8.68 -9.97 1.01
C PHE A 113 9.76 -10.74 1.78
N GLU A 114 10.85 -11.10 1.11
CA GLU A 114 12.01 -11.74 1.74
C GLU A 114 12.72 -10.81 2.73
N LYS A 115 12.61 -9.49 2.53
CA LYS A 115 13.11 -8.51 3.50
C LYS A 115 12.18 -8.40 4.70
N ILE A 116 10.87 -8.41 4.46
CA ILE A 116 9.81 -8.36 5.49
C ILE A 116 9.84 -9.63 6.35
N ALA A 117 10.05 -10.81 5.74
CA ALA A 117 10.12 -12.10 6.42
C ALA A 117 11.27 -12.24 7.44
N LYS A 118 12.21 -11.28 7.47
CA LYS A 118 13.24 -11.23 8.54
C LYS A 118 12.69 -10.71 9.87
N TYR A 119 11.52 -10.07 9.86
CA TYR A 119 10.94 -9.37 11.01
C TYR A 119 9.58 -9.93 11.43
N PHE A 120 8.91 -10.67 10.55
CA PHE A 120 7.59 -11.23 10.78
C PHE A 120 7.57 -12.72 10.44
N PRO A 121 6.80 -13.55 11.15
CA PRO A 121 6.58 -14.94 10.78
C PRO A 121 6.01 -15.05 9.35
N GLU A 122 6.51 -15.97 8.54
CA GLU A 122 6.10 -16.13 7.14
C GLU A 122 4.58 -16.34 6.97
N ASN A 123 3.96 -17.03 7.90
CA ASN A 123 2.52 -17.26 7.92
C ASN A 123 1.70 -16.02 8.34
N HIS A 124 2.33 -14.94 8.78
CA HIS A 124 1.69 -13.65 9.06
C HIS A 124 1.87 -12.64 7.92
N ILE A 125 2.57 -13.02 6.84
CA ILE A 125 2.82 -12.13 5.70
C ILE A 125 1.75 -12.32 4.63
N ILE A 126 1.14 -11.21 4.23
CA ILE A 126 0.15 -11.14 3.17
C ILE A 126 0.75 -10.32 2.02
N CYS A 127 0.94 -10.98 0.89
CA CYS A 127 1.43 -10.40 -0.34
C CYS A 127 0.28 -9.78 -1.12
N GLY A 128 0.48 -8.59 -1.66
CA GLY A 128 -0.53 -7.91 -2.44
C GLY A 128 -0.02 -7.31 -3.74
N THR A 129 -0.93 -7.10 -4.66
CA THR A 129 -0.75 -6.24 -5.83
C THR A 129 -1.97 -5.36 -6.02
N ALA A 130 -1.82 -4.16 -6.57
CA ALA A 130 -2.94 -3.27 -6.78
C ALA A 130 -2.87 -2.55 -8.13
N MET A 131 -4.01 -2.47 -8.82
CA MET A 131 -4.21 -1.74 -10.07
C MET A 131 -4.85 -0.38 -9.81
N ILE A 132 -4.38 0.31 -8.80
CA ILE A 132 -4.86 1.64 -8.39
C ILE A 132 -3.75 2.67 -8.53
N ALA A 133 -4.11 3.89 -8.92
CA ALA A 133 -3.20 5.00 -9.05
C ALA A 133 -3.41 6.01 -7.92
N THR A 134 -2.32 6.54 -7.42
CA THR A 134 -2.32 7.60 -6.41
C THR A 134 -1.15 8.52 -6.67
N ARG A 135 -1.38 9.83 -6.61
CA ARG A 135 -0.36 10.84 -6.81
C ARG A 135 -0.14 11.64 -5.54
N MET A 136 1.11 11.99 -5.30
CA MET A 136 1.50 12.89 -4.22
C MET A 136 2.04 14.18 -4.83
N ASP A 137 1.34 15.29 -4.61
CA ASP A 137 1.65 16.61 -5.17
C ASP A 137 2.51 17.46 -4.22
N GLY A 138 3.07 16.85 -3.20
CA GLY A 138 3.89 17.45 -2.17
C GLY A 138 3.56 16.89 -0.79
N PRO A 139 4.24 17.35 0.28
CA PRO A 139 4.00 16.88 1.63
C PRO A 139 2.53 16.98 2.03
N ALA A 140 1.99 15.89 2.54
CA ALA A 140 0.60 15.77 3.01
C ALA A 140 -0.48 16.08 1.96
N ASN A 141 -0.16 16.04 0.67
CA ASN A 141 -1.07 16.42 -0.41
C ASN A 141 -1.21 15.27 -1.42
N ILE A 142 -2.29 14.50 -1.30
CA ILE A 142 -2.49 13.24 -2.00
C ILE A 142 -3.74 13.33 -2.89
N ASP A 143 -3.65 12.75 -4.07
CA ASP A 143 -4.79 12.58 -4.97
C ASP A 143 -5.02 11.10 -5.26
N PHE A 144 -6.22 10.61 -4.91
CA PHE A 144 -6.65 9.25 -5.18
C PHE A 144 -7.21 9.18 -6.60
N MET A 145 -6.45 8.59 -7.49
CA MET A 145 -6.76 8.54 -8.92
C MET A 145 -7.21 7.13 -9.35
N GLY A 146 -7.92 7.09 -10.49
CA GLY A 146 -8.22 5.85 -11.20
C GLY A 146 -9.26 4.95 -10.52
N ALA A 147 -9.25 3.67 -10.88
CA ALA A 147 -10.28 2.72 -10.51
C ALA A 147 -10.58 2.66 -9.01
N GLN A 148 -11.85 2.59 -8.71
CA GLN A 148 -12.43 2.13 -7.45
C GLN A 148 -13.39 1.01 -7.80
N GLY A 149 -13.49 0.03 -6.93
CA GLY A 149 -14.49 -1.00 -7.08
C GLY A 149 -13.91 -2.38 -6.85
N ASP A 150 -14.60 -3.37 -7.35
CA ASP A 150 -14.25 -4.76 -7.14
C ASP A 150 -13.04 -5.14 -8.01
N GLU A 151 -12.23 -6.08 -7.48
CA GLU A 151 -11.14 -6.76 -8.19
C GLU A 151 -9.95 -5.88 -8.64
N VAL A 152 -9.71 -4.76 -7.95
CA VAL A 152 -8.55 -3.90 -8.26
C VAL A 152 -7.30 -4.21 -7.41
N MET A 153 -7.43 -5.10 -6.43
CA MET A 153 -6.33 -5.53 -5.58
C MET A 153 -6.36 -7.05 -5.42
N HIS A 154 -5.24 -7.70 -5.67
CA HIS A 154 -5.09 -9.14 -5.39
C HIS A 154 -4.23 -9.33 -4.16
N MET A 155 -4.52 -10.37 -3.37
CA MET A 155 -3.77 -10.72 -2.17
C MET A 155 -3.67 -12.24 -2.01
N ALA A 156 -2.54 -12.70 -1.47
CA ALA A 156 -2.26 -14.09 -1.15
C ALA A 156 -1.37 -14.16 0.08
N ARG A 157 -1.42 -15.26 0.83
CA ARG A 157 -0.46 -15.49 1.91
C ARG A 157 0.92 -15.82 1.32
N TYR A 158 1.98 -15.38 1.98
CA TYR A 158 3.35 -15.67 1.56
C TYR A 158 3.66 -17.17 1.55
N THR A 159 3.01 -17.93 2.44
CA THR A 159 3.09 -19.41 2.49
C THR A 159 2.24 -20.12 1.42
N ASN A 160 1.43 -19.41 0.65
CA ASN A 160 0.40 -19.94 -0.28
C ASN A 160 -0.66 -20.84 0.39
N GLU A 161 -0.77 -20.80 1.70
CA GLU A 161 -1.84 -21.48 2.41
C GLU A 161 -3.17 -20.73 2.26
N LYS A 162 -4.27 -21.45 2.51
CA LYS A 162 -5.59 -20.81 2.55
C LYS A 162 -5.64 -19.73 3.63
N PRO A 163 -6.45 -18.67 3.42
CA PRO A 163 -6.61 -17.63 4.40
C PRO A 163 -7.06 -18.20 5.76
N ASP A 164 -6.33 -17.80 6.80
CA ASP A 164 -6.77 -18.03 8.18
C ASP A 164 -7.81 -16.99 8.60
N ALA A 165 -8.30 -17.08 9.83
CA ALA A 165 -9.33 -16.17 10.35
C ALA A 165 -8.90 -14.71 10.34
N THR A 166 -7.63 -14.42 10.66
CA THR A 166 -7.07 -13.05 10.64
C THR A 166 -6.91 -12.52 9.23
N THR A 167 -6.38 -13.33 8.31
CA THR A 167 -6.29 -12.96 6.88
C THR A 167 -7.67 -12.70 6.29
N GLN A 168 -8.68 -13.50 6.66
CA GLN A 168 -10.05 -13.27 6.22
C GLN A 168 -10.65 -11.99 6.81
N ALA A 169 -10.34 -11.66 8.06
CA ALA A 169 -10.78 -10.41 8.67
C ALA A 169 -10.13 -9.18 8.00
N ILE A 170 -8.82 -9.25 7.68
CA ILE A 170 -8.12 -8.22 6.89
C ILE A 170 -8.77 -8.04 5.51
N PHE A 171 -9.10 -9.15 4.84
CA PHE A 171 -9.81 -9.11 3.57
C PHE A 171 -11.15 -8.38 3.68
N ASN A 172 -11.93 -8.66 4.72
CA ASN A 172 -13.22 -8.03 4.94
C ASN A 172 -13.07 -6.53 5.20
N ASP A 173 -12.09 -6.11 6.03
CA ASP A 173 -11.80 -4.69 6.27
C ASP A 173 -11.39 -3.98 4.96
N PHE A 174 -10.57 -4.62 4.11
CA PHE A 174 -10.18 -4.07 2.82
C PHE A 174 -11.35 -3.97 1.85
N LYS A 175 -12.29 -4.91 1.90
CA LYS A 175 -13.53 -4.87 1.12
C LYS A 175 -14.43 -3.72 1.57
N GLU A 176 -14.66 -3.59 2.87
CA GLU A 176 -15.41 -2.46 3.44
C GLU A 176 -14.72 -1.12 3.12
N ALA A 177 -13.39 -1.08 3.16
CA ALA A 177 -12.59 0.07 2.77
C ALA A 177 -12.68 0.40 1.26
N LYS A 178 -13.38 -0.38 0.44
CA LYS A 178 -13.50 -0.22 -1.03
C LYS A 178 -12.15 -0.28 -1.75
N LEU A 179 -11.24 -1.11 -1.23
CA LEU A 179 -9.96 -1.40 -1.85
C LEU A 179 -10.06 -2.55 -2.88
N GLY A 180 -11.21 -3.19 -3.01
CA GLY A 180 -11.52 -4.22 -4.01
C GLY A 180 -10.62 -5.46 -3.94
N PRO A 181 -10.46 -6.12 -2.78
CA PRO A 181 -9.58 -7.26 -2.65
C PRO A 181 -10.16 -8.51 -3.31
N VAL A 182 -9.26 -9.32 -3.92
CA VAL A 182 -9.52 -10.66 -4.41
C VAL A 182 -8.40 -11.57 -3.92
N PHE A 183 -8.73 -12.78 -3.47
CA PHE A 183 -7.70 -13.77 -3.14
C PHE A 183 -7.14 -14.40 -4.42
N ALA A 184 -5.82 -14.46 -4.49
CA ALA A 184 -5.08 -15.22 -5.49
C ALA A 184 -4.59 -16.55 -4.88
N ASP A 185 -4.45 -17.57 -5.72
CA ASP A 185 -4.02 -18.91 -5.29
C ASP A 185 -2.56 -18.94 -4.83
N GLU A 186 -1.71 -18.11 -5.47
CA GLU A 186 -0.29 -18.05 -5.11
C GLU A 186 0.29 -16.64 -5.38
N TRP A 187 1.21 -16.20 -4.51
CA TRP A 187 1.69 -14.84 -4.54
C TRP A 187 2.75 -14.54 -5.63
N LYS A 188 3.59 -15.53 -5.99
CA LYS A 188 4.69 -15.28 -6.95
C LYS A 188 4.18 -14.96 -8.33
N GLY A 189 3.26 -15.76 -8.87
CA GLY A 189 2.65 -15.52 -10.17
C GLY A 189 1.81 -14.24 -10.17
N MET A 190 1.06 -14.00 -9.09
CA MET A 190 0.33 -12.74 -8.91
C MET A 190 1.27 -11.53 -9.01
N CYS A 191 2.37 -11.51 -8.28
CA CYS A 191 3.35 -10.43 -8.31
C CYS A 191 4.10 -10.37 -9.65
N MET A 192 4.49 -11.52 -10.22
CA MET A 192 5.20 -11.56 -11.49
C MET A 192 4.34 -11.04 -12.64
N SER A 193 3.06 -11.38 -12.69
CA SER A 193 2.11 -10.83 -13.67
C SER A 193 2.07 -9.30 -13.60
N LYS A 194 2.07 -8.73 -12.39
CA LYS A 194 2.15 -7.27 -12.22
C LYS A 194 3.49 -6.69 -12.67
N VAL A 195 4.60 -7.38 -12.42
CA VAL A 195 5.94 -6.96 -12.87
C VAL A 195 5.99 -6.93 -14.40
N VAL A 196 5.52 -7.98 -15.06
CA VAL A 196 5.47 -8.04 -16.53
C VAL A 196 4.59 -6.94 -17.10
N PHE A 197 3.38 -6.78 -16.55
CA PHE A 197 2.48 -5.69 -16.95
C PHE A 197 3.16 -4.32 -16.85
N ASN A 198 3.78 -4.01 -15.71
CA ASN A 198 4.48 -2.74 -15.52
C ASN A 198 5.68 -2.58 -16.46
N ALA A 199 6.45 -3.65 -16.70
CA ALA A 199 7.61 -3.61 -17.57
C ALA A 199 7.22 -3.29 -19.04
N VAL A 200 6.13 -3.88 -19.52
CA VAL A 200 5.62 -3.63 -20.87
C VAL A 200 4.99 -2.23 -20.94
N THR A 201 3.97 -1.97 -20.12
CA THR A 201 3.15 -0.77 -20.25
C THR A 201 3.94 0.50 -19.90
N ASN A 202 4.69 0.52 -18.79
CA ASN A 202 5.43 1.72 -18.40
C ASN A 202 6.55 2.03 -19.39
N THR A 203 7.23 1.00 -19.90
CA THR A 203 8.29 1.16 -20.89
C THR A 203 7.75 1.74 -22.19
N LEU A 204 6.70 1.14 -22.74
CA LEU A 204 6.11 1.60 -23.99
C LEU A 204 5.46 2.99 -23.85
N CYS A 205 4.74 3.24 -22.77
CA CYS A 205 4.19 4.57 -22.50
C CYS A 205 5.29 5.64 -22.42
N THR A 206 6.44 5.30 -21.81
CA THR A 206 7.58 6.23 -21.73
C THR A 206 8.25 6.43 -23.09
N MET A 207 8.50 5.35 -23.84
CA MET A 207 9.15 5.40 -25.15
C MET A 207 8.35 6.19 -26.19
N PHE A 208 7.03 6.08 -26.14
CA PHE A 208 6.14 6.74 -27.08
C PHE A 208 5.49 8.03 -26.53
N GLU A 209 5.89 8.46 -25.35
CA GLU A 209 5.36 9.66 -24.66
C GLU A 209 3.82 9.66 -24.58
N MET A 210 3.23 8.48 -24.32
CA MET A 210 1.77 8.30 -24.27
C MET A 210 1.27 7.99 -22.87
N GLN A 211 0.02 8.34 -22.62
CA GLN A 211 -0.70 7.99 -21.41
C GLN A 211 -1.25 6.54 -21.52
N MET A 212 -1.47 5.89 -20.36
CA MET A 212 -2.00 4.53 -20.29
C MET A 212 -3.31 4.35 -21.08
N GLY A 213 -4.23 5.32 -21.06
CA GLY A 213 -5.47 5.27 -21.85
C GLY A 213 -5.18 5.20 -23.35
N GLN A 214 -4.28 6.03 -23.85
CA GLN A 214 -3.85 6.01 -25.24
C GLN A 214 -3.19 4.69 -25.63
N PHE A 215 -2.37 4.12 -24.73
CA PHE A 215 -1.75 2.81 -24.90
C PHE A 215 -2.81 1.71 -25.12
N ILE A 216 -3.87 1.70 -24.32
CA ILE A 216 -4.93 0.69 -24.40
C ILE A 216 -5.74 0.83 -25.69
N GLU A 217 -5.96 2.07 -26.18
CA GLU A 217 -6.75 2.36 -27.38
C GLU A 217 -5.99 2.08 -28.68
N TYR A 218 -4.65 2.08 -28.65
CA TYR A 218 -3.84 1.88 -29.85
C TYR A 218 -3.74 0.40 -30.23
N SER A 219 -4.46 0.04 -31.29
CA SER A 219 -4.59 -1.37 -31.76
C SER A 219 -3.27 -2.08 -32.04
N GLY A 220 -2.28 -1.36 -32.62
CA GLY A 220 -0.95 -1.92 -32.90
C GLY A 220 -0.13 -2.30 -31.67
N ILE A 221 -0.43 -1.73 -30.51
CA ILE A 221 0.23 -2.07 -29.23
C ILE A 221 -0.45 -3.27 -28.56
N ARG A 222 -1.77 -3.40 -28.73
CA ARG A 222 -2.54 -4.57 -28.26
C ARG A 222 -2.05 -5.90 -28.82
N GLU A 223 -1.51 -5.89 -30.03
CA GLU A 223 -0.98 -7.10 -30.68
C GLU A 223 0.43 -7.45 -30.20
N MET A 224 1.14 -6.52 -29.52
CA MET A 224 2.48 -6.72 -28.97
C MET A 224 2.49 -7.09 -27.47
N SER A 225 1.37 -7.01 -26.79
CA SER A 225 1.22 -7.29 -25.37
C SER A 225 0.53 -8.64 -25.14
#